data_ff0839bef7732ab427c3cba0c72fbaeb
#
_entry.id   ff0839bef7732ab427c3cba0c72fbaeb
#
_cell.length_a   1.000
_cell.length_b   1.000
_cell.length_c   1.000
_cell.angle_alpha   90.00
_cell.angle_beta   90.00
_cell.angle_gamma   90.00
#
_symmetry.space_group_name_H-M   'P 1'
#
loop_
_entity.id
_entity.type
_entity.pdbx_description
1 polymer ?
#
loop_
_entity_poly.entity_id
_entity_poly.type
_entity_poly.pdbx_seq_one_letter_code
_entity_poly.pdbx_strand_id
1 'polypeptide(L)'
;MRTKIVVLTICVAWAACTTAPTKDLPEGILSQEEMVEVITDIQLINAAQKNIPIAGNKMKAMQDTSYAIIFSHHGTDYAQFDSSLRSYSRVPEVMGAIMEQVAEQINSKK
;
A
#
# COMPACT_ATOMS: atom_id res chain seq x y z
N MET A 1 -28.06 -33.69 26.24
CA MET A 1 -27.80 -33.43 26.01
C MET A 1 -27.60 -32.63 25.52
N ARG A 2 -27.43 -32.21 25.29
CA ARG A 2 -27.23 -31.54 24.90
C ARG A 2 -26.46 -30.71 24.71
N THR A 3 -25.98 -30.46 24.64
CA THR A 3 -25.14 -29.88 24.60
C THR A 3 -24.77 -29.23 23.72
N LYS A 4 -24.63 -29.17 23.21
CA LYS A 4 -24.19 -28.68 22.49
C LYS A 4 -23.97 -27.69 22.08
N ILE A 5 -23.76 -27.32 21.85
CA ILE A 5 -23.63 -26.55 21.42
C ILE A 5 -23.22 -25.52 21.21
N VAL A 6 -23.03 -25.19 21.28
CA VAL A 6 -22.77 -24.24 21.21
C VAL A 6 -21.86 -23.67 20.83
N VAL A 7 -21.27 -23.70 20.46
CA VAL A 7 -20.36 -23.33 20.04
C VAL A 7 -20.30 -22.49 19.31
N LEU A 8 -20.27 -22.13 18.79
CA LEU A 8 -20.07 -21.43 18.10
C LEU A 8 -19.91 -20.33 17.88
N THR A 9 -19.79 -20.09 17.62
CA THR A 9 -20.02 -19.09 17.42
C THR A 9 -19.22 -18.16 17.48
N ILE A 10 -18.34 -18.11 17.23
CA ILE A 10 -17.49 -17.28 17.31
C ILE A 10 -17.11 -16.71 16.25
N CYS A 11 -17.63 -16.30 15.58
CA CYS A 11 -17.36 -15.71 14.58
C CYS A 11 -16.85 -14.56 14.76
N VAL A 12 -15.96 -14.35 14.74
CA VAL A 12 -15.43 -13.38 14.91
C VAL A 12 -15.36 -12.54 14.01
N ALA A 13 -15.61 -11.72 14.00
CA ALA A 13 -15.64 -10.74 13.38
C ALA A 13 -14.40 -10.14 13.24
N TRP A 14 -13.74 -10.47 12.43
CA TRP A 14 -12.64 -9.93 12.21
C TRP A 14 -12.75 -8.81 11.47
N ALA A 15 -13.62 -8.39 11.17
CA ALA A 15 -13.87 -7.34 10.43
C ALA A 15 -13.15 -6.28 10.81
N ALA A 16 -12.27 -6.32 11.17
CA ALA A 16 -11.67 -5.38 11.57
C ALA A 16 -11.47 -4.46 10.63
N CYS A 17 -11.96 -3.56 10.52
CA CYS A 17 -11.78 -2.71 9.69
C CYS A 17 -10.63 -2.04 9.82
N THR A 18 -9.80 -2.28 9.15
CA THR A 18 -8.65 -1.61 9.21
C THR A 18 -8.65 -0.46 8.30
N THR A 19 -9.61 -0.26 7.48
CA THR A 19 -9.57 0.88 6.61
C THR A 19 -10.26 2.04 7.26
N ALA A 20 -9.67 3.20 7.19
CA ALA A 20 -10.27 4.41 7.69
C ALA A 20 -11.33 4.91 6.72
N PRO A 21 -12.21 5.74 7.18
CA PRO A 21 -13.26 6.28 6.31
C PRO A 21 -12.68 7.09 5.17
N THR A 22 -13.20 6.88 3.99
CA THR A 22 -12.68 7.60 2.84
C THR A 22 -13.76 8.41 2.17
N LYS A 23 -14.64 9.02 2.92
CA LYS A 23 -15.70 9.66 2.37
C LYS A 23 -15.46 10.72 1.47
N ASP A 24 -14.62 11.55 1.55
CA ASP A 24 -14.49 12.67 0.67
C ASP A 24 -13.39 12.51 -0.36
N LEU A 25 -13.03 11.29 -0.66
CA LEU A 25 -11.97 11.07 -1.64
C LEU A 25 -12.54 11.04 -3.05
N PRO A 26 -11.81 11.55 -4.03
CA PRO A 26 -12.31 11.53 -5.42
C PRO A 26 -12.41 10.12 -5.95
N GLU A 27 -13.18 9.98 -7.01
CA GLU A 27 -13.28 8.70 -7.67
C GLU A 27 -12.04 8.50 -8.51
N GLY A 28 -11.78 7.30 -8.85
CA GLY A 28 -10.66 6.99 -9.75
C GLY A 28 -9.31 6.92 -9.08
N ILE A 29 -9.25 7.03 -7.76
CA ILE A 29 -7.98 6.85 -7.09
C ILE A 29 -7.85 5.40 -6.63
N LEU A 30 -6.63 5.02 -6.33
CA LEU A 30 -6.36 3.66 -5.85
C LEU A 30 -6.97 3.46 -4.46
N SER A 31 -7.38 2.24 -4.18
CA SER A 31 -7.88 1.92 -2.85
C SER A 31 -6.73 1.97 -1.85
N GLN A 32 -7.07 1.98 -0.58
CA GLN A 32 -6.05 1.97 0.47
C GLN A 32 -5.18 0.74 0.37
N GLU A 33 -5.78 -0.42 0.08
CA GLU A 33 -5.02 -1.65 -0.07
C GLU A 33 -4.07 -1.58 -1.24
N GLU A 34 -4.55 -1.06 -2.36
CA GLU A 34 -3.69 -0.91 -3.53
C GLU A 34 -2.54 0.07 -3.25
N MET A 35 -2.83 1.14 -2.53
CA MET A 35 -1.78 2.08 -2.14
C MET A 35 -0.73 1.41 -1.29
N VAL A 36 -1.15 0.58 -0.34
CA VAL A 36 -0.21 -0.14 0.52
C VAL A 36 0.71 -1.02 -0.33
N GLU A 37 0.15 -1.74 -1.28
CA GLU A 37 0.94 -2.66 -2.11
C GLU A 37 1.91 -1.91 -3.00
N VAL A 38 1.45 -0.86 -3.64
CA VAL A 38 2.31 -0.09 -4.53
C VAL A 38 3.45 0.58 -3.74
N ILE A 39 3.10 1.22 -2.63
CA ILE A 39 4.12 1.89 -1.82
C ILE A 39 5.12 0.89 -1.26
N THR A 40 4.65 -0.29 -0.84
CA THR A 40 5.54 -1.33 -0.34
C THR A 40 6.56 -1.71 -1.40
N ASP A 41 6.12 -1.94 -2.62
CA ASP A 41 7.03 -2.31 -3.70
C ASP A 41 8.01 -1.19 -4.01
N ILE A 42 7.54 0.05 -3.99
CA ILE A 42 8.42 1.20 -4.21
C ILE A 42 9.50 1.26 -3.13
N GLN A 43 9.11 1.07 -1.88
CA GLN A 43 10.07 1.12 -0.77
C GLN A 43 11.08 -0.01 -0.88
N LEU A 44 10.65 -1.19 -1.25
CA LEU A 44 11.55 -2.33 -1.40
C LEU A 44 12.53 -2.11 -2.54
N ILE A 45 12.06 -1.58 -3.66
CA ILE A 45 12.93 -1.29 -4.78
C ILE A 45 13.93 -0.20 -4.42
N ASN A 46 13.48 0.83 -3.75
CA ASN A 46 14.37 1.90 -3.34
C ASN A 46 15.46 1.38 -2.40
N ALA A 47 15.09 0.51 -1.49
CA ALA A 47 16.07 -0.08 -0.57
C ALA A 47 17.07 -0.96 -1.33
N ALA A 48 16.59 -1.73 -2.30
CA ALA A 48 17.46 -2.60 -3.08
C ALA A 48 18.45 -1.79 -3.93
N GLN A 49 18.01 -0.65 -4.43
CA GLN A 49 18.85 0.17 -5.30
C GLN A 49 19.79 1.11 -4.56
N LYS A 50 19.59 1.23 -3.27
CA LYS A 50 20.31 2.20 -2.49
C LYS A 50 21.83 2.05 -2.55
N ASN A 51 22.31 0.86 -2.63
CA ASN A 51 23.74 0.60 -2.61
C ASN A 51 24.33 0.28 -3.98
N ILE A 52 23.58 0.51 -5.02
CA ILE A 52 24.10 0.27 -6.36
C ILE A 52 24.93 1.47 -6.77
N PRO A 53 26.17 1.26 -7.15
CA PRO A 53 27.05 2.39 -7.46
C PRO A 53 26.80 2.96 -8.85
N ILE A 54 25.67 3.61 -9.01
CA ILE A 54 25.33 4.24 -10.25
C ILE A 54 25.12 5.70 -9.98
N ALA A 55 25.62 6.52 -10.85
CA ALA A 55 25.56 7.94 -10.60
C ALA A 55 24.37 8.61 -11.26
N GLY A 56 23.92 9.64 -10.62
CA GLY A 56 23.07 10.70 -11.15
C GLY A 56 21.99 10.26 -12.10
N ASN A 57 22.16 10.62 -13.35
CA ASN A 57 21.12 10.40 -14.35
C ASN A 57 20.77 8.92 -14.56
N LYS A 58 21.76 8.06 -14.43
CA LYS A 58 21.50 6.64 -14.62
C LYS A 58 20.67 6.08 -13.48
N MET A 59 20.91 6.57 -12.26
CA MET A 59 20.10 6.16 -11.12
C MET A 59 18.65 6.59 -11.32
N LYS A 60 18.45 7.83 -11.78
CA LYS A 60 17.10 8.31 -12.01
C LYS A 60 16.40 7.48 -13.09
N ALA A 61 17.10 7.18 -14.17
CA ALA A 61 16.52 6.38 -15.23
C ALA A 61 16.14 4.99 -14.73
N MET A 62 16.99 4.39 -13.90
CA MET A 62 16.69 3.09 -13.33
C MET A 62 15.48 3.14 -12.42
N GLN A 63 15.37 4.17 -11.60
CA GLN A 63 14.22 4.33 -10.73
C GLN A 63 12.95 4.56 -11.53
N ASP A 64 13.00 5.40 -12.56
CA ASP A 64 11.83 5.66 -13.38
C ASP A 64 11.34 4.38 -14.05
N THR A 65 12.27 3.56 -14.55
CA THR A 65 11.91 2.30 -15.16
C THR A 65 11.30 1.33 -14.14
N SER A 66 11.91 1.26 -12.96
CA SER A 66 11.41 0.38 -11.91
C SER A 66 10.02 0.77 -11.47
N TYR A 67 9.79 2.06 -11.32
CA TYR A 67 8.47 2.53 -10.91
C TYR A 67 7.43 2.24 -11.98
N ALA A 68 7.79 2.42 -13.25
CA ALA A 68 6.85 2.11 -14.34
C ALA A 68 6.47 0.63 -14.32
N ILE A 69 7.42 -0.23 -14.02
CA ILE A 69 7.15 -1.66 -13.91
C ILE A 69 6.23 -1.95 -12.72
N ILE A 70 6.49 -1.32 -11.59
CA ILE A 70 5.66 -1.49 -10.41
C ILE A 70 4.23 -1.05 -10.71
N PHE A 71 4.06 0.14 -11.28
CA PHE A 71 2.72 0.63 -11.58
C PHE A 71 2.01 -0.31 -12.55
N SER A 72 2.70 -0.75 -13.57
CA SER A 72 2.11 -1.66 -14.54
C SER A 72 1.68 -2.97 -13.89
N HIS A 73 2.51 -3.48 -13.00
CA HIS A 73 2.21 -4.73 -12.29
C HIS A 73 0.94 -4.60 -11.46
N HIS A 74 0.69 -3.43 -10.92
CA HIS A 74 -0.49 -3.20 -10.10
C HIS A 74 -1.66 -2.61 -10.89
N GLY A 75 -1.54 -2.54 -12.20
CA GLY A 75 -2.63 -2.05 -13.04
C GLY A 75 -2.88 -0.56 -12.94
N THR A 76 -1.86 0.20 -12.64
CA THR A 76 -2.00 1.64 -12.51
C THR A 76 -0.90 2.35 -13.29
N ASP A 77 -0.81 3.64 -13.15
CA ASP A 77 0.25 4.43 -13.75
C ASP A 77 0.63 5.56 -12.81
N TYR A 78 1.64 6.31 -13.22
CA TYR A 78 2.13 7.38 -12.37
C TYR A 78 1.03 8.40 -12.05
N ALA A 79 0.24 8.76 -13.05
CA ALA A 79 -0.77 9.80 -12.85
C ALA A 79 -1.80 9.40 -11.81
N GLN A 80 -2.27 8.16 -11.88
CA GLN A 80 -3.25 7.67 -10.93
C GLN A 80 -2.65 7.54 -9.54
N PHE A 81 -1.42 7.04 -9.47
CA PHE A 81 -0.75 6.91 -8.19
C PHE A 81 -0.52 8.28 -7.56
N ASP A 82 -0.06 9.24 -8.36
CA ASP A 82 0.20 10.60 -7.86
C ASP A 82 -1.07 11.26 -7.35
N SER A 83 -2.16 11.13 -8.08
CA SER A 83 -3.45 11.67 -7.63
C SER A 83 -3.92 11.02 -6.36
N SER A 84 -3.72 9.71 -6.27
CA SER A 84 -4.11 8.96 -5.07
C SER A 84 -3.28 9.40 -3.87
N LEU A 85 -1.98 9.53 -4.07
CA LEU A 85 -1.08 9.95 -3.01
C LEU A 85 -1.45 11.35 -2.50
N ARG A 86 -1.74 12.25 -3.41
CA ARG A 86 -2.15 13.60 -3.02
C ARG A 86 -3.46 13.59 -2.25
N SER A 87 -4.40 12.78 -2.70
CA SER A 87 -5.70 12.71 -2.05
C SER A 87 -5.59 12.16 -0.64
N TYR A 88 -4.87 11.06 -0.48
CA TYR A 88 -4.71 10.47 0.85
C TYR A 88 -3.87 11.35 1.76
N SER A 89 -2.93 12.11 1.19
CA SER A 89 -2.11 12.99 2.00
C SER A 89 -2.89 14.11 2.66
N ARG A 90 -4.08 14.39 2.15
CA ARG A 90 -4.93 15.39 2.76
C ARG A 90 -5.69 14.88 3.97
N VAL A 91 -5.64 13.59 4.20
CA VAL A 91 -6.34 12.97 5.32
C VAL A 91 -5.29 12.22 6.14
N PRO A 92 -4.67 12.90 7.11
CA PRO A 92 -3.53 12.31 7.83
C PRO A 92 -3.82 10.97 8.49
N GLU A 93 -5.04 10.78 8.96
CA GLU A 93 -5.39 9.51 9.59
C GLU A 93 -5.34 8.36 8.61
N VAL A 94 -5.83 8.61 7.39
CA VAL A 94 -5.84 7.58 6.37
C VAL A 94 -4.43 7.32 5.88
N MET A 95 -3.67 8.40 5.61
CA MET A 95 -2.29 8.21 5.16
C MET A 95 -1.47 7.50 6.22
N GLY A 96 -1.68 7.83 7.50
CA GLY A 96 -1.00 7.14 8.58
C GLY A 96 -1.31 5.66 8.61
N ALA A 97 -2.57 5.29 8.40
CA ALA A 97 -2.96 3.89 8.37
C ALA A 97 -2.30 3.17 7.20
N ILE A 98 -2.25 3.82 6.04
CA ILE A 98 -1.58 3.25 4.86
C ILE A 98 -0.10 2.99 5.18
N MET A 99 0.58 3.99 5.71
CA MET A 99 2.01 3.86 5.99
C MET A 99 2.30 2.82 7.06
N GLU A 100 1.40 2.68 8.02
CA GLU A 100 1.54 1.65 9.03
C GLU A 100 1.47 0.26 8.43
N GLN A 101 0.55 0.05 7.51
CA GLN A 101 0.44 -1.23 6.83
C GLN A 101 1.62 -1.48 5.91
N VAL A 102 2.15 -0.43 5.28
CA VAL A 102 3.37 -0.56 4.48
C VAL A 102 4.51 -1.08 5.35
N ALA A 103 4.68 -0.48 6.52
CA ALA A 103 5.74 -0.91 7.44
C ALA A 103 5.56 -2.36 7.86
N GLU A 104 4.33 -2.78 8.11
CA GLU A 104 4.06 -4.16 8.47
C GLU A 104 4.41 -5.11 7.34
N GLN A 105 4.06 -4.75 6.11
CA GLN A 105 4.37 -5.61 4.98
C GLN A 105 5.87 -5.70 4.73
N ILE A 106 6.58 -4.60 4.86
CA ILE A 106 8.01 -4.62 4.70
C ILE A 106 8.65 -5.53 5.74
N ASN A 107 8.20 -5.43 6.98
CA ASN A 107 8.75 -6.26 8.05
C ASN A 107 8.48 -7.74 7.81
N SER A 108 7.35 -8.07 7.26
CA SER A 108 7.02 -9.46 7.01
C SER A 108 7.81 -10.06 5.84
N LYS A 109 8.39 -9.22 5.01
CA LYS A 109 9.17 -9.69 3.87
C LYS A 109 10.66 -9.76 4.13
N LYS A 110 11.09 -9.41 5.30
CA LYS A 110 12.51 -9.47 5.63
C LYS A 110 13.01 -10.87 5.91
#